data_f3d2f1ab4249b0749d6dfb420dbeb667
#
_entry.id   f3d2f1ab4249b0749d6dfb420dbeb667
#
_cell.length_a   1.000
_cell.length_b   1.000
_cell.length_c   1.000
_cell.angle_alpha   90.00
_cell.angle_beta   90.00
_cell.angle_gamma   90.00
#
_symmetry.space_group_name_H-M   'P 1'
#
loop_
_entity.id
_entity.type
_entity.pdbx_description
1 polymer ?
#
loop_
_entity_poly.entity_id
_entity_poly.type
_entity_poly.pdbx_seq_one_letter_code
_entity_poly.pdbx_strand_id
1 'polypeptide(L)'
;MIDHPSIQRPPYVAVIGDGDPRGPEAHRLLEAAEEVGQLLARGGAVVITGGLGGVMRAASRGALAGGGETIGILPGAVASEANEFVRTPIATGLGVARNLVVVTASDAVVAVGGRHGTLSEIGLALRMGRHVVALSSWRLESDQRMGGPRVHRARDPHSAATLALRLAKEGPHEPA
;
A
#
# COMPACT_ATOMS: atom_id res chain seq x y z
N MET A 1 -30.18 -18.56 8.93
CA MET A 1 -28.85 -18.08 8.53
C MET A 1 -29.02 -17.53 7.13
N ILE A 2 -29.05 -16.22 6.94
CA ILE A 2 -29.21 -15.60 5.60
C ILE A 2 -27.82 -15.66 4.98
N ASP A 3 -27.68 -16.52 3.97
CA ASP A 3 -26.46 -16.61 3.16
C ASP A 3 -26.37 -15.32 2.33
N HIS A 4 -25.61 -14.35 2.80
CA HIS A 4 -25.32 -13.16 2.01
C HIS A 4 -24.38 -13.57 0.88
N PRO A 5 -24.77 -13.39 -0.40
CA PRO A 5 -23.83 -13.62 -1.48
C PRO A 5 -22.59 -12.78 -1.22
N SER A 6 -21.45 -13.42 -1.20
CA SER A 6 -20.16 -12.74 -1.04
C SER A 6 -20.02 -11.72 -2.15
N ILE A 7 -20.21 -10.44 -1.83
CA ILE A 7 -19.93 -9.36 -2.77
C ILE A 7 -18.40 -9.44 -3.00
N GLN A 8 -18.02 -9.97 -4.15
CA GLN A 8 -16.62 -9.98 -4.57
C GLN A 8 -16.23 -8.53 -4.88
N ARG A 9 -15.72 -7.84 -3.85
CA ARG A 9 -15.11 -6.53 -4.05
C ARG A 9 -13.74 -6.67 -4.71
N PRO A 10 -13.26 -5.63 -5.43
CA PRO A 10 -11.89 -5.62 -5.92
C PRO A 10 -10.90 -5.72 -4.75
N PRO A 11 -9.71 -6.30 -4.97
CA PRO A 11 -8.67 -6.31 -3.96
C PRO A 11 -8.22 -4.88 -3.65
N TYR A 12 -7.97 -4.58 -2.38
CA TYR A 12 -7.44 -3.32 -1.90
C TYR A 12 -5.96 -3.49 -1.59
N VAL A 13 -5.09 -2.75 -2.28
CA VAL A 13 -3.64 -2.84 -2.08
C VAL A 13 -3.11 -1.49 -1.64
N ALA A 14 -2.52 -1.45 -0.43
CA ALA A 14 -1.85 -0.25 0.03
C ALA A 14 -0.46 -0.12 -0.61
N VAL A 15 -0.09 1.09 -1.04
CA VAL A 15 1.27 1.43 -1.43
C VAL A 15 1.80 2.46 -0.44
N ILE A 16 2.84 2.08 0.30
CA ILE A 16 3.49 2.88 1.33
C ILE A 16 4.95 3.17 0.95
N GLY A 17 5.50 4.25 1.48
CA GLY A 17 6.87 4.64 1.20
C GLY A 17 7.18 6.06 1.65
N ASP A 18 8.32 6.60 1.22
CA ASP A 18 8.75 7.95 1.62
C ASP A 18 7.86 9.03 0.99
N GLY A 19 7.35 9.93 1.84
CA GLY A 19 6.54 11.08 1.42
C GLY A 19 7.34 12.19 0.73
N ASP A 20 8.66 12.21 0.90
CA ASP A 20 9.57 13.18 0.29
C ASP A 20 10.95 12.51 0.06
N PRO A 21 11.03 11.57 -0.91
CA PRO A 21 12.29 10.89 -1.19
C PRO A 21 13.31 11.89 -1.78
N ARG A 22 14.55 11.83 -1.27
CA ARG A 22 15.64 12.73 -1.66
C ARG A 22 16.88 11.92 -2.03
N GLY A 23 17.79 12.58 -2.74
CA GLY A 23 19.04 11.99 -3.17
C GLY A 23 18.95 11.24 -4.49
N PRO A 24 20.05 10.57 -4.90
CA PRO A 24 20.20 10.02 -6.26
C PRO A 24 19.20 8.91 -6.60
N GLU A 25 18.70 8.19 -5.60
CA GLU A 25 17.72 7.10 -5.80
C GLU A 25 16.26 7.57 -5.83
N ALA A 26 15.99 8.86 -5.49
CA ALA A 26 14.62 9.37 -5.37
C ALA A 26 13.80 9.17 -6.65
N HIS A 27 14.39 9.51 -7.81
CA HIS A 27 13.71 9.38 -9.10
C HIS A 27 13.31 7.93 -9.39
N ARG A 28 14.23 6.98 -9.18
CA ARG A 28 13.97 5.54 -9.39
C ARG A 28 12.87 5.01 -8.47
N LEU A 29 12.84 5.47 -7.22
CA LEU A 29 11.79 5.07 -6.27
C LEU A 29 10.42 5.59 -6.70
N LEU A 30 10.34 6.83 -7.19
CA LEU A 30 9.10 7.42 -7.68
C LEU A 30 8.61 6.74 -8.97
N GLU A 31 9.50 6.46 -9.92
CA GLU A 31 9.17 5.67 -11.12
C GLU A 31 8.65 4.28 -10.77
N ALA A 32 9.35 3.58 -9.87
CA ALA A 32 8.93 2.26 -9.41
C ALA A 32 7.57 2.29 -8.72
N ALA A 33 7.29 3.31 -7.89
CA ALA A 33 6.00 3.47 -7.22
C ALA A 33 4.87 3.73 -8.23
N GLU A 34 5.13 4.55 -9.25
CA GLU A 34 4.16 4.82 -10.32
C GLU A 34 3.87 3.56 -11.13
N GLU A 35 4.88 2.82 -11.52
CA GLU A 35 4.71 1.56 -12.25
C GLU A 35 3.96 0.52 -11.41
N VAL A 36 4.27 0.39 -10.12
CA VAL A 36 3.52 -0.47 -9.19
C VAL A 36 2.04 -0.07 -9.17
N GLY A 37 1.73 1.22 -8.99
CA GLY A 37 0.35 1.72 -9.00
C GLY A 37 -0.39 1.36 -10.29
N GLN A 38 0.25 1.56 -11.44
CA GLN A 38 -0.32 1.25 -12.75
C GLN A 38 -0.62 -0.24 -12.91
N LEU A 39 0.33 -1.10 -12.52
CA LEU A 39 0.19 -2.55 -12.63
C LEU A 39 -0.88 -3.11 -11.68
N LEU A 40 -0.98 -2.58 -10.45
CA LEU A 40 -2.02 -2.94 -9.50
C LEU A 40 -3.41 -2.59 -10.05
N ALA A 41 -3.57 -1.38 -10.60
CA ALA A 41 -4.82 -0.93 -11.19
C ALA A 41 -5.23 -1.80 -12.40
N ARG A 42 -4.30 -2.09 -13.32
CA ARG A 42 -4.52 -3.01 -14.44
C ARG A 42 -4.90 -4.42 -14.01
N GLY A 43 -4.41 -4.84 -12.83
CA GLY A 43 -4.79 -6.10 -12.19
C GLY A 43 -6.14 -6.06 -11.45
N GLY A 44 -6.88 -4.95 -11.54
CA GLY A 44 -8.21 -4.76 -10.97
C GLY A 44 -8.20 -4.37 -9.48
N ALA A 45 -7.06 -3.96 -8.91
CA ALA A 45 -6.99 -3.50 -7.53
C ALA A 45 -7.37 -2.01 -7.41
N VAL A 46 -7.97 -1.66 -6.27
CA VAL A 46 -8.04 -0.29 -5.78
C VAL A 46 -6.74 0.01 -5.02
N VAL A 47 -6.06 1.09 -5.39
CA VAL A 47 -4.81 1.49 -4.76
C VAL A 47 -5.09 2.42 -3.57
N ILE A 48 -4.66 2.01 -2.38
CA ILE A 48 -4.76 2.82 -1.16
C ILE A 48 -3.41 3.45 -0.86
N THR A 49 -3.38 4.73 -0.55
CA THR A 49 -2.17 5.45 -0.13
C THR A 49 -2.45 6.36 1.07
N GLY A 50 -1.40 6.96 1.61
CA GLY A 50 -1.56 8.01 2.61
C GLY A 50 -2.00 9.38 2.04
N GLY A 51 -2.25 9.47 0.74
CA GLY A 51 -2.88 10.61 0.07
C GLY A 51 -1.99 11.86 -0.14
N LEU A 52 -0.74 11.86 0.31
CA LEU A 52 0.16 13.01 0.24
C LEU A 52 1.21 12.89 -0.89
N GLY A 53 2.42 13.41 -0.68
CA GLY A 53 3.50 13.47 -1.66
C GLY A 53 4.30 12.18 -1.85
N GLY A 54 5.43 12.29 -2.57
CA GLY A 54 6.40 11.23 -2.75
C GLY A 54 5.85 9.95 -3.38
N VAL A 55 6.16 8.82 -2.77
CA VAL A 55 5.71 7.48 -3.20
C VAL A 55 4.18 7.40 -3.28
N MET A 56 3.46 7.99 -2.33
CA MET A 56 2.00 8.01 -2.30
C MET A 56 1.41 8.67 -3.56
N ARG A 57 1.96 9.85 -3.92
CA ARG A 57 1.53 10.60 -5.12
C ARG A 57 1.88 9.85 -6.40
N ALA A 58 3.08 9.28 -6.49
CA ALA A 58 3.52 8.51 -7.65
C ALA A 58 2.66 7.27 -7.88
N ALA A 59 2.39 6.49 -6.82
CA ALA A 59 1.52 5.32 -6.90
C ALA A 59 0.08 5.67 -7.31
N SER A 60 -0.48 6.76 -6.75
CA SER A 60 -1.82 7.24 -7.13
C SER A 60 -1.86 7.67 -8.61
N ARG A 61 -0.82 8.38 -9.10
CA ARG A 61 -0.69 8.77 -10.51
C ARG A 61 -0.67 7.54 -11.43
N GLY A 62 0.15 6.55 -11.08
CA GLY A 62 0.23 5.30 -11.82
C GLY A 62 -1.09 4.55 -11.86
N ALA A 63 -1.79 4.47 -10.72
CA ALA A 63 -3.07 3.80 -10.65
C ALA A 63 -4.12 4.44 -11.59
N LEU A 64 -4.21 5.76 -11.61
CA LEU A 64 -5.09 6.46 -12.56
C LEU A 64 -4.67 6.22 -14.01
N ALA A 65 -3.37 6.25 -14.32
CA ALA A 65 -2.86 5.95 -15.66
C ALA A 65 -3.16 4.49 -16.08
N GLY A 66 -3.29 3.58 -15.10
CA GLY A 66 -3.75 2.20 -15.31
C GLY A 66 -5.26 2.04 -15.47
N GLY A 67 -6.04 3.11 -15.33
CA GLY A 67 -7.51 3.10 -15.40
C GLY A 67 -8.20 2.65 -14.11
N GLY A 68 -7.48 2.63 -12.99
CA GLY A 68 -8.01 2.17 -11.69
C GLY A 68 -8.49 3.28 -10.76
N GLU A 69 -8.89 2.88 -9.57
CA GLU A 69 -9.37 3.76 -8.50
C GLU A 69 -8.31 3.96 -7.41
N THR A 70 -8.35 5.13 -6.77
CA THR A 70 -7.40 5.52 -5.73
C THR A 70 -8.12 6.03 -4.49
N ILE A 71 -7.67 5.57 -3.32
CA ILE A 71 -8.13 6.04 -2.02
C ILE A 71 -6.94 6.66 -1.29
N GLY A 72 -7.09 7.88 -0.82
CA GLY A 72 -6.08 8.57 0.01
C GLY A 72 -6.56 8.72 1.45
N ILE A 73 -5.91 8.05 2.39
CA ILE A 73 -6.20 8.19 3.82
C ILE A 73 -5.33 9.31 4.39
N LEU A 74 -5.91 10.49 4.60
CA LEU A 74 -5.18 11.69 5.00
C LEU A 74 -5.00 11.79 6.52
N PRO A 75 -3.85 12.31 6.99
CA PRO A 75 -3.63 12.57 8.40
C PRO A 75 -4.42 13.78 8.93
N GLY A 76 -4.65 14.77 8.08
CA GLY A 76 -5.39 15.99 8.38
C GLY A 76 -6.91 15.79 8.37
N ALA A 77 -7.61 16.86 8.69
CA ALA A 77 -9.07 16.91 8.71
C ALA A 77 -9.68 17.48 7.42
N VAL A 78 -8.85 17.80 6.43
CA VAL A 78 -9.27 18.49 5.21
C VAL A 78 -8.98 17.65 3.98
N ALA A 79 -10.03 17.26 3.26
CA ALA A 79 -9.93 16.39 2.08
C ALA A 79 -9.14 17.02 0.91
N SER A 80 -9.15 18.35 0.79
CA SER A 80 -8.40 19.08 -0.25
C SER A 80 -6.87 19.07 -0.08
N GLU A 81 -6.35 18.51 1.03
CA GLU A 81 -4.92 18.27 1.21
C GLU A 81 -4.42 17.05 0.43
N ALA A 82 -5.33 16.24 -0.13
CA ALA A 82 -4.96 15.11 -0.95
C ALA A 82 -4.21 15.56 -2.22
N ASN A 83 -3.26 14.73 -2.67
CA ASN A 83 -2.67 14.97 -3.97
C ASN A 83 -3.71 14.79 -5.08
N GLU A 84 -3.47 15.42 -6.22
CA GLU A 84 -4.40 15.54 -7.36
C GLU A 84 -4.76 14.20 -8.04
N PHE A 85 -4.06 13.11 -7.69
CA PHE A 85 -4.30 11.77 -8.24
C PHE A 85 -5.14 10.88 -7.31
N VAL A 86 -5.59 11.41 -6.17
CA VAL A 86 -6.50 10.71 -5.26
C VAL A 86 -7.93 11.00 -5.67
N ARG A 87 -8.69 9.96 -6.05
CA ARG A 87 -10.11 10.08 -6.40
C ARG A 87 -11.01 10.13 -5.18
N THR A 88 -10.69 9.34 -4.17
CA THR A 88 -11.46 9.26 -2.93
C THR A 88 -10.60 9.66 -1.74
N PRO A 89 -10.54 10.95 -1.38
CA PRO A 89 -9.82 11.39 -0.20
C PRO A 89 -10.65 11.14 1.07
N ILE A 90 -10.03 10.55 2.08
CA ILE A 90 -10.61 10.32 3.41
C ILE A 90 -9.80 11.10 4.43
N ALA A 91 -10.33 12.23 4.88
CA ALA A 91 -9.73 13.05 5.92
C ALA A 91 -10.04 12.44 7.29
N THR A 92 -9.01 12.05 8.05
CA THR A 92 -9.20 11.34 9.32
C THR A 92 -8.99 12.21 10.55
N GLY A 93 -8.17 13.25 10.46
CA GLY A 93 -7.76 14.06 11.63
C GLY A 93 -6.88 13.30 12.62
N LEU A 94 -6.41 12.08 12.29
CA LEU A 94 -5.68 11.21 13.22
C LEU A 94 -4.16 11.45 13.23
N GLY A 95 -3.64 12.39 12.43
CA GLY A 95 -2.20 12.58 12.30
C GLY A 95 -1.49 11.28 11.88
N VAL A 96 -0.38 10.95 12.53
CA VAL A 96 0.41 9.75 12.22
C VAL A 96 -0.38 8.45 12.48
N ALA A 97 -1.32 8.45 13.41
CA ALA A 97 -2.11 7.24 13.73
C ALA A 97 -2.95 6.75 12.55
N ARG A 98 -3.22 7.58 11.52
CA ARG A 98 -3.91 7.16 10.29
C ARG A 98 -3.17 6.06 9.52
N ASN A 99 -1.86 5.88 9.76
CA ASN A 99 -1.09 4.79 9.14
C ASN A 99 -1.68 3.41 9.45
N LEU A 100 -2.26 3.24 10.64
CA LEU A 100 -3.00 2.03 10.98
C LEU A 100 -4.22 1.84 10.07
N VAL A 101 -4.92 2.92 9.74
CA VAL A 101 -6.10 2.86 8.84
C VAL A 101 -5.68 2.45 7.43
N VAL A 102 -4.56 2.98 6.91
CA VAL A 102 -4.03 2.61 5.58
C VAL A 102 -3.80 1.11 5.49
N VAL A 103 -3.10 0.52 6.45
CA VAL A 103 -2.75 -0.90 6.41
C VAL A 103 -3.96 -1.79 6.72
N THR A 104 -4.85 -1.37 7.63
CA THR A 104 -6.04 -2.16 7.98
C THR A 104 -7.07 -2.18 6.85
N ALA A 105 -7.20 -1.10 6.11
CA ALA A 105 -8.12 -0.99 4.98
C ALA A 105 -7.67 -1.80 3.75
N SER A 106 -6.42 -2.29 3.74
CA SER A 106 -5.87 -3.06 2.61
C SER A 106 -5.89 -4.56 2.85
N ASP A 107 -5.84 -5.34 1.77
CA ASP A 107 -5.70 -6.80 1.78
C ASP A 107 -4.23 -7.21 1.73
N ALA A 108 -3.39 -6.42 1.06
CA ALA A 108 -1.95 -6.56 1.00
C ALA A 108 -1.28 -5.17 0.93
N VAL A 109 0.01 -5.12 1.25
CA VAL A 109 0.79 -3.87 1.28
C VAL A 109 2.01 -3.99 0.38
N VAL A 110 2.29 -2.97 -0.44
CA VAL A 110 3.56 -2.81 -1.17
C VAL A 110 4.33 -1.66 -0.54
N ALA A 111 5.52 -1.94 -0.04
CA ALA A 111 6.46 -0.94 0.49
C ALA A 111 7.51 -0.61 -0.57
N VAL A 112 7.56 0.63 -1.03
CA VAL A 112 8.53 1.12 -2.03
C VAL A 112 9.51 2.06 -1.35
N GLY A 113 10.78 1.63 -1.24
CA GLY A 113 11.78 2.37 -0.48
C GLY A 113 11.37 2.59 0.97
N GLY A 114 11.54 3.83 1.44
CA GLY A 114 10.99 4.29 2.71
C GLY A 114 11.98 4.33 3.87
N ARG A 115 11.66 5.17 4.86
CA ARG A 115 12.42 5.40 6.08
C ARG A 115 11.67 4.84 7.30
N HIS A 116 11.94 5.34 8.50
CA HIS A 116 11.37 4.83 9.75
C HIS A 116 9.83 4.84 9.79
N GLY A 117 9.19 5.82 9.13
CA GLY A 117 7.72 5.84 8.98
C GLY A 117 7.22 4.60 8.24
N THR A 118 7.85 4.27 7.12
CA THR A 118 7.53 3.07 6.34
C THR A 118 7.82 1.78 7.12
N LEU A 119 8.91 1.75 7.90
CA LEU A 119 9.21 0.62 8.78
C LEU A 119 8.09 0.39 9.81
N SER A 120 7.58 1.46 10.42
CA SER A 120 6.46 1.36 11.37
C SER A 120 5.18 0.86 10.70
N GLU A 121 4.88 1.29 9.47
CA GLU A 121 3.73 0.81 8.69
C GLU A 121 3.87 -0.67 8.32
N ILE A 122 5.09 -1.12 7.97
CA ILE A 122 5.38 -2.55 7.74
C ILE A 122 5.06 -3.36 9.01
N GLY A 123 5.53 -2.91 10.17
CA GLY A 123 5.24 -3.57 11.45
C GLY A 123 3.75 -3.62 11.77
N LEU A 124 3.03 -2.52 11.54
CA LEU A 124 1.57 -2.47 11.69
C LEU A 124 0.86 -3.42 10.74
N ALA A 125 1.29 -3.47 9.45
CA ALA A 125 0.70 -4.37 8.46
C ALA A 125 0.84 -5.84 8.88
N LEU A 126 2.01 -6.26 9.31
CA LEU A 126 2.24 -7.62 9.80
C LEU A 126 1.37 -7.92 11.02
N ARG A 127 1.29 -7.00 11.99
CA ARG A 127 0.44 -7.15 13.17
C ARG A 127 -1.05 -7.27 12.81
N MET A 128 -1.50 -6.58 11.75
CA MET A 128 -2.88 -6.63 11.26
C MET A 128 -3.13 -7.81 10.31
N GLY A 129 -2.26 -8.78 10.26
CA GLY A 129 -2.43 -9.96 9.42
C GLY A 129 -2.19 -9.72 7.92
N ARG A 130 -1.56 -8.61 7.53
CA ARG A 130 -1.33 -8.28 6.12
C ARG A 130 0.07 -8.69 5.66
N HIS A 131 0.15 -9.35 4.52
CA HIS A 131 1.42 -9.56 3.85
C HIS A 131 1.97 -8.24 3.30
N VAL A 132 3.30 -8.09 3.35
CA VAL A 132 4.01 -6.94 2.80
C VAL A 132 4.92 -7.40 1.68
N VAL A 133 4.88 -6.71 0.54
CA VAL A 133 5.82 -6.87 -0.56
C VAL A 133 6.79 -5.70 -0.56
N ALA A 134 8.06 -5.95 -0.27
CA ALA A 134 9.11 -4.93 -0.18
C ALA A 134 9.86 -4.79 -1.51
N LEU A 135 9.78 -3.61 -2.13
CA LEU A 135 10.51 -3.21 -3.33
C LEU A 135 11.52 -2.11 -2.97
N SER A 136 12.82 -2.41 -3.05
CA SER A 136 13.90 -1.48 -2.63
C SER A 136 13.68 -0.92 -1.22
N SER A 137 13.03 -1.67 -0.33
CA SER A 137 12.63 -1.28 1.01
C SER A 137 13.33 -2.11 2.08
N TRP A 138 12.88 -1.99 3.33
CA TRP A 138 13.46 -2.66 4.49
C TRP A 138 13.58 -4.17 4.31
N ARG A 139 14.68 -4.71 4.80
CA ARG A 139 14.92 -6.15 4.89
C ARG A 139 14.61 -6.59 6.31
N LEU A 140 13.50 -7.30 6.46
CA LEU A 140 13.13 -7.89 7.74
C LEU A 140 13.18 -9.41 7.60
N GLU A 141 13.95 -10.05 8.47
CA GLU A 141 13.94 -11.51 8.61
C GLU A 141 12.78 -11.87 9.55
N SER A 142 11.77 -12.53 9.02
CA SER A 142 10.69 -13.07 9.84
C SER A 142 11.12 -14.39 10.47
N ASP A 143 10.86 -14.58 11.76
CA ASP A 143 11.01 -15.90 12.38
C ASP A 143 9.98 -16.85 11.73
N GLN A 144 10.49 -17.79 10.93
CA GLN A 144 9.65 -18.75 10.21
C GLN A 144 8.81 -19.63 11.14
N ARG A 145 9.15 -19.69 12.44
CA ARG A 145 8.43 -20.44 13.47
C ARG A 145 7.09 -19.81 13.86
N MET A 146 6.94 -18.50 13.61
CA MET A 146 5.73 -17.78 14.05
C MET A 146 4.54 -17.98 13.12
N GLY A 147 4.73 -18.51 11.90
CA GLY A 147 3.63 -18.57 10.91
C GLY A 147 3.08 -17.18 10.53
N GLY A 148 1.98 -17.11 9.78
CA GLY A 148 1.27 -15.86 9.51
C GLY A 148 1.91 -14.96 8.44
N PRO A 149 1.59 -13.64 8.47
CA PRO A 149 2.00 -12.70 7.43
C PRO A 149 3.50 -12.46 7.41
N ARG A 150 4.05 -12.19 6.23
CA ARG A 150 5.50 -12.05 6.02
C ARG A 150 5.82 -10.85 5.15
N VAL A 151 7.09 -10.42 5.23
CA VAL A 151 7.68 -9.51 4.26
C VAL A 151 8.28 -10.32 3.11
N HIS A 152 7.70 -10.16 1.93
CA HIS A 152 8.18 -10.76 0.69
C HIS A 152 9.02 -9.75 -0.06
N ARG A 153 10.08 -10.18 -0.71
CA ARG A 153 10.95 -9.30 -1.50
C ARG A 153 10.58 -9.37 -2.97
N ALA A 154 10.41 -8.21 -3.58
CA ALA A 154 10.29 -8.06 -5.01
C ALA A 154 11.60 -7.50 -5.62
N ARG A 155 11.88 -7.84 -6.87
CA ARG A 155 13.07 -7.40 -7.59
C ARG A 155 12.79 -6.15 -8.43
N ASP A 156 11.55 -6.02 -8.89
CA ASP A 156 11.07 -5.01 -9.82
C ASP A 156 9.58 -4.72 -9.56
N PRO A 157 9.03 -3.63 -10.14
CA PRO A 157 7.63 -3.26 -9.97
C PRO A 157 6.64 -4.34 -10.43
N HIS A 158 6.95 -5.06 -11.51
CA HIS A 158 6.08 -6.10 -12.05
C HIS A 158 5.94 -7.27 -11.06
N SER A 159 7.05 -7.77 -10.54
CA SER A 159 7.04 -8.84 -9.51
C SER A 159 6.37 -8.37 -8.23
N ALA A 160 6.52 -7.09 -7.84
CA ALA A 160 5.87 -6.52 -6.67
C ALA A 160 4.34 -6.51 -6.83
N ALA A 161 3.84 -5.97 -7.93
CA ALA A 161 2.41 -5.88 -8.19
C ALA A 161 1.77 -7.27 -8.35
N THR A 162 2.39 -8.17 -9.11
CA THR A 162 1.89 -9.54 -9.31
C THR A 162 1.77 -10.29 -7.98
N LEU A 163 2.79 -10.19 -7.14
CA LEU A 163 2.79 -10.84 -5.83
C LEU A 163 1.75 -10.23 -4.89
N ALA A 164 1.65 -8.90 -4.85
CA ALA A 164 0.66 -8.21 -4.02
C ALA A 164 -0.78 -8.55 -4.42
N LEU A 165 -1.08 -8.60 -5.72
CA LEU A 165 -2.40 -9.01 -6.22
C LEU A 165 -2.75 -10.45 -5.84
N ARG A 166 -1.79 -11.35 -5.86
CA ARG A 166 -1.99 -12.74 -5.42
C ARG A 166 -2.29 -12.80 -3.93
N LEU A 167 -1.45 -12.17 -3.10
CA LEU A 167 -1.60 -12.16 -1.64
C LEU A 167 -2.88 -11.46 -1.19
N ALA A 168 -3.31 -10.42 -1.90
CA ALA A 168 -4.57 -9.74 -1.62
C ALA A 168 -5.80 -10.64 -1.81
N LYS A 169 -5.72 -11.65 -2.70
CA LYS A 169 -6.80 -12.63 -2.91
C LYS A 169 -6.84 -13.71 -1.82
N GLU A 170 -5.71 -13.99 -1.17
CA GLU A 170 -5.63 -14.94 -0.06
C GLU A 170 -6.32 -14.36 1.20
N GLY A 171 -6.46 -13.04 1.26
CA GLY A 171 -7.05 -12.32 2.36
C GLY A 171 -6.10 -12.15 3.57
N PRO A 172 -6.54 -11.43 4.59
CA PRO A 172 -5.76 -11.25 5.81
C PRO A 172 -5.71 -12.53 6.64
N HIS A 173 -4.56 -12.78 7.25
CA HIS A 173 -4.45 -13.75 8.33
C HIS A 173 -5.07 -13.19 9.62
N GLU A 174 -5.51 -14.07 10.53
CA GLU A 174 -5.93 -13.62 11.85
C GLU A 174 -4.80 -12.83 12.53
N PRO A 175 -5.12 -11.68 13.14
CA PRO A 175 -4.12 -10.91 13.87
C PRO A 175 -3.51 -11.74 15.01
N ALA A 176 -2.19 -11.63 15.15
CA ALA A 176 -1.46 -12.28 16.25
C ALA A 176 -1.69 -11.57 17.59
#